data_32600e91d76ecad5cf325669df9f87ae
#
_entry.id   32600e91d76ecad5cf325669df9f87ae
#
_cell.length_a   1.000
_cell.length_b   1.000
_cell.length_c   1.000
_cell.angle_alpha   90.00
_cell.angle_beta   90.00
_cell.angle_gamma   90.00
#
_symmetry.space_group_name_H-M   'P 1'
#
loop_
_entity.id
_entity.type
_entity.pdbx_description
1 polymer ?
#
loop_
_entity_poly.entity_id
_entity_poly.type
_entity_poly.pdbx_seq_one_letter_code
_entity_poly.pdbx_strand_id
1 'polypeptide(L)'
;EKINLIHGNFLDSNLNSMNKLFDTIISNPPYRKLDTGRTNPINEKAVARHEISMNLNSLLTKAKNLLRNGGSFVMAYPPLRLKEVQERLWFHKLFPSRIRFVHGSRNAEARIFLIESVKNKKSECVIESPLFVYNEDGSYSKEMEKVYASFNYSSRSHHIKEK
;
A
#
# COMPACT_ATOMS: atom_id res chain seq x y z
N GLU A 1 -3.85 -12.64 19.97
CA GLU A 1 -4.58 -11.83 18.96
C GLU A 1 -5.37 -12.75 18.05
N LYS A 2 -6.62 -12.37 17.73
CA LYS A 2 -7.44 -13.13 16.77
C LYS A 2 -7.24 -12.51 15.38
N ILE A 3 -6.74 -13.33 14.45
CA ILE A 3 -6.72 -13.00 13.02
C ILE A 3 -7.96 -13.63 12.38
N ASN A 4 -8.71 -12.85 11.64
CA ASN A 4 -9.83 -13.31 10.83
C ASN A 4 -9.46 -13.14 9.35
N LEU A 5 -9.29 -14.25 8.63
CA LEU A 5 -8.91 -14.25 7.22
C LEU A 5 -10.17 -14.37 6.35
N ILE A 6 -10.35 -13.41 5.45
CA ILE A 6 -11.45 -13.38 4.49
C ILE A 6 -10.87 -13.44 3.09
N HIS A 7 -11.18 -14.47 2.32
CA HIS A 7 -10.82 -14.57 0.91
C HIS A 7 -11.93 -13.99 0.03
N GLY A 8 -11.56 -13.07 -0.87
CA GLY A 8 -12.49 -12.46 -1.81
C GLY A 8 -12.01 -11.12 -2.36
N ASN A 9 -12.79 -10.57 -3.28
CA ASN A 9 -12.54 -9.20 -3.75
C ASN A 9 -12.97 -8.21 -2.66
N PHE A 10 -12.07 -7.34 -2.24
CA PHE A 10 -12.35 -6.32 -1.24
C PHE A 10 -13.55 -5.43 -1.60
N LEU A 11 -13.72 -5.10 -2.89
CA LEU A 11 -14.82 -4.24 -3.34
C LEU A 11 -16.19 -4.91 -3.21
N ASP A 12 -16.26 -6.22 -3.43
CA ASP A 12 -17.50 -7.00 -3.40
C ASP A 12 -17.82 -7.54 -2.00
N SER A 13 -16.80 -7.54 -1.11
CA SER A 13 -16.95 -8.07 0.25
C SER A 13 -18.01 -7.29 1.04
N ASN A 14 -18.94 -7.98 1.65
CA ASN A 14 -19.99 -7.38 2.48
C ASN A 14 -19.48 -7.06 3.91
N LEU A 15 -18.33 -6.37 4.01
CA LEU A 15 -17.74 -6.00 5.30
C LEU A 15 -18.62 -5.02 6.10
N ASN A 16 -19.54 -4.33 5.42
CA ASN A 16 -20.50 -3.43 6.09
C ASN A 16 -21.47 -4.21 7.01
N SER A 17 -21.69 -5.51 6.75
CA SER A 17 -22.53 -6.35 7.61
C SER A 17 -21.91 -6.66 8.95
N MET A 18 -20.62 -6.39 9.14
CA MET A 18 -19.93 -6.62 10.42
C MET A 18 -20.32 -5.60 11.49
N ASN A 19 -21.10 -4.56 11.18
CA ASN A 19 -21.51 -3.48 12.10
C ASN A 19 -20.36 -2.86 12.92
N LYS A 20 -19.13 -2.99 12.44
CA LYS A 20 -17.93 -2.46 13.10
C LYS A 20 -17.17 -1.57 12.13
N LEU A 21 -16.74 -0.42 12.63
CA LEU A 21 -15.81 0.44 11.93
C LEU A 21 -14.39 0.13 12.39
N PHE A 22 -13.45 0.24 11.46
CA PHE A 22 -12.03 -0.01 11.72
C PHE A 22 -11.32 1.26 12.19
N ASP A 23 -10.34 1.09 13.08
CA ASP A 23 -9.41 2.15 13.47
C ASP A 23 -8.40 2.43 12.37
N THR A 24 -7.93 1.38 11.72
CA THR A 24 -6.92 1.46 10.67
C THR A 24 -7.23 0.49 9.54
N ILE A 25 -7.06 0.96 8.31
CA ILE A 25 -7.09 0.14 7.10
C ILE A 25 -5.74 0.31 6.39
N ILE A 26 -5.10 -0.79 6.06
CA ILE A 26 -3.83 -0.83 5.32
C ILE A 26 -4.08 -1.47 3.96
N SER A 27 -3.55 -0.88 2.90
CA SER A 27 -3.72 -1.40 1.53
C SER A 27 -2.43 -1.31 0.73
N ASN A 28 -2.15 -2.35 -0.03
CA ASN A 28 -1.17 -2.35 -1.11
C ASN A 28 -1.90 -2.70 -2.41
N PRO A 29 -2.63 -1.75 -3.02
CA PRO A 29 -3.47 -2.04 -4.16
C PRO A 29 -2.64 -2.23 -5.44
N PRO A 30 -3.18 -2.89 -6.46
CA PRO A 30 -2.54 -2.96 -7.77
C PRO A 30 -2.46 -1.56 -8.40
N TYR A 31 -1.30 -1.18 -8.96
CA TYR A 31 -1.01 0.20 -9.37
C TYR A 31 -1.22 0.49 -10.86
N ARG A 32 -1.41 -0.53 -11.69
CA ARG A 32 -1.43 -0.36 -13.14
C ARG A 32 -2.76 0.21 -13.61
N LYS A 33 -2.71 1.25 -14.46
CA LYS A 33 -3.85 1.66 -15.28
C LYS A 33 -4.10 0.58 -16.35
N LEU A 34 -5.37 0.33 -16.68
CA LEU A 34 -5.79 -0.59 -17.73
C LEU A 34 -5.14 -0.31 -19.09
N ASP A 35 -4.79 0.97 -19.38
CA ASP A 35 -4.36 1.44 -20.71
C ASP A 35 -2.84 1.47 -20.93
N THR A 36 -2.02 1.08 -19.96
CA THR A 36 -0.54 1.17 -20.09
C THR A 36 0.15 -0.19 -20.27
N GLY A 37 -0.61 -1.25 -20.48
CA GLY A 37 -0.06 -2.61 -20.56
C GLY A 37 0.22 -3.06 -21.97
N ARG A 38 1.48 -3.36 -22.32
CA ARG A 38 1.77 -4.36 -23.36
C ARG A 38 0.99 -5.61 -22.98
N THR A 39 -0.01 -5.96 -23.79
CA THR A 39 -0.74 -7.22 -23.66
C THR A 39 0.26 -8.37 -23.80
N ASN A 40 0.47 -9.10 -22.72
CA ASN A 40 1.21 -10.36 -22.82
C ASN A 40 0.34 -11.33 -23.61
N PRO A 41 0.90 -12.10 -24.58
CA PRO A 41 0.13 -12.95 -25.47
C PRO A 41 -0.58 -14.14 -24.81
N ILE A 42 -0.48 -14.28 -23.50
CA ILE A 42 -1.21 -15.31 -22.74
C ILE A 42 -2.46 -14.66 -22.17
N ASN A 43 -3.57 -14.83 -22.85
CA ASN A 43 -4.89 -14.24 -22.54
C ASN A 43 -5.34 -14.43 -21.07
N GLU A 44 -5.04 -15.55 -20.43
CA GLU A 44 -5.43 -15.81 -19.03
C GLU A 44 -4.73 -14.89 -18.02
N LYS A 45 -3.44 -14.56 -18.24
CA LYS A 45 -2.72 -13.60 -17.39
C LYS A 45 -3.17 -12.16 -17.63
N ALA A 46 -3.64 -11.83 -18.81
CA ALA A 46 -4.20 -10.53 -19.13
C ALA A 46 -5.58 -10.36 -18.47
N VAL A 47 -6.46 -11.35 -18.55
CA VAL A 47 -7.78 -11.37 -17.91
C VAL A 47 -7.63 -11.24 -16.38
N ALA A 48 -6.78 -12.07 -15.76
CA ALA A 48 -6.51 -11.96 -14.32
C ALA A 48 -5.96 -10.60 -13.89
N ARG A 49 -5.15 -9.94 -14.74
CA ARG A 49 -4.66 -8.57 -14.49
C ARG A 49 -5.73 -7.51 -14.72
N HIS A 50 -6.70 -7.75 -15.59
CA HIS A 50 -7.84 -6.85 -15.82
C HIS A 50 -8.90 -6.96 -14.73
N GLU A 51 -9.15 -8.15 -14.21
CA GLU A 51 -10.11 -8.36 -13.11
C GLU A 51 -9.62 -7.82 -11.76
N ILE A 52 -8.30 -7.70 -11.56
CA ILE A 52 -7.68 -7.25 -10.31
C ILE A 52 -7.44 -5.73 -10.28
N SER A 53 -7.76 -4.97 -11.34
CA SER A 53 -7.53 -3.52 -11.31
C SER A 53 -8.56 -2.80 -10.44
N MET A 54 -8.28 -2.78 -9.14
CA MET A 54 -9.03 -2.00 -8.18
C MET A 54 -8.93 -0.51 -8.55
N ASN A 55 -10.02 0.09 -8.94
CA ASN A 55 -10.07 1.53 -9.16
C ASN A 55 -9.80 2.26 -7.84
N LEU A 56 -8.83 3.17 -7.83
CA LEU A 56 -8.46 3.94 -6.63
C LEU A 56 -9.68 4.60 -5.97
N ASN A 57 -10.62 5.15 -6.75
CA ASN A 57 -11.84 5.74 -6.21
C ASN A 57 -12.70 4.73 -5.45
N SER A 58 -12.90 3.54 -6.01
CA SER A 58 -13.69 2.49 -5.37
C SER A 58 -13.04 2.00 -4.07
N LEU A 59 -11.72 1.86 -4.08
CA LEU A 59 -10.96 1.54 -2.88
C LEU A 59 -11.15 2.60 -1.79
N LEU A 60 -10.96 3.88 -2.14
CA LEU A 60 -11.06 4.97 -1.17
C LEU A 60 -12.49 5.16 -0.67
N THR A 61 -13.50 5.00 -1.53
CA THR A 61 -14.92 5.02 -1.13
C THR A 61 -15.18 3.94 -0.09
N LYS A 62 -14.76 2.72 -0.35
CA LYS A 62 -14.98 1.60 0.56
C LYS A 62 -14.20 1.75 1.86
N ALA A 63 -12.92 2.10 1.77
CA ALA A 63 -12.09 2.36 2.95
C ALA A 63 -12.69 3.46 3.84
N LYS A 64 -13.13 4.58 3.25
CA LYS A 64 -13.82 5.65 3.99
C LYS A 64 -15.07 5.15 4.73
N ASN A 65 -15.89 4.31 4.08
CA ASN A 65 -17.11 3.81 4.69
C ASN A 65 -16.83 2.85 5.86
N LEU A 66 -15.76 2.09 5.78
CA LEU A 66 -15.35 1.13 6.80
C LEU A 66 -14.54 1.75 7.95
N LEU A 67 -13.93 2.93 7.78
CA LEU A 67 -13.20 3.62 8.83
C LEU A 67 -14.13 4.39 9.76
N ARG A 68 -13.81 4.39 11.07
CA ARG A 68 -14.41 5.36 12.00
C ARG A 68 -13.91 6.78 11.71
N ASN A 69 -14.59 7.81 12.20
CA ASN A 69 -14.08 9.17 12.15
C ASN A 69 -12.78 9.26 12.97
N GLY A 70 -11.77 9.91 12.40
CA GLY A 70 -10.42 9.93 12.95
C GLY A 70 -9.62 8.62 12.77
N GLY A 71 -10.18 7.62 12.10
CA GLY A 71 -9.45 6.41 11.72
C GLY A 71 -8.47 6.65 10.58
N SER A 72 -7.42 5.84 10.51
CA SER A 72 -6.31 5.98 9.56
C SER A 72 -6.44 5.05 8.36
N PHE A 73 -6.20 5.58 7.17
CA PHE A 73 -5.99 4.82 5.94
C PHE A 73 -4.53 4.90 5.53
N VAL A 74 -3.87 3.76 5.43
CA VAL A 74 -2.45 3.64 5.04
C VAL A 74 -2.35 2.92 3.72
N MET A 75 -1.56 3.45 2.79
CA MET A 75 -1.40 2.88 1.47
C MET A 75 0.03 3.03 0.94
N ALA A 76 0.49 2.01 0.21
CA ALA A 76 1.69 2.08 -0.62
C ALA A 76 1.28 2.38 -2.07
N TYR A 77 2.02 3.28 -2.77
CA TYR A 77 1.70 3.63 -4.15
C TYR A 77 2.94 4.14 -4.92
N PRO A 78 2.96 4.06 -6.27
CA PRO A 78 4.06 4.59 -7.09
C PRO A 78 4.16 6.12 -7.04
N PRO A 79 5.38 6.71 -6.94
CA PRO A 79 5.58 8.15 -6.84
C PRO A 79 4.99 8.98 -7.98
N LEU A 80 5.01 8.45 -9.21
CA LEU A 80 4.44 9.11 -10.40
C LEU A 80 2.94 9.42 -10.27
N ARG A 81 2.24 8.77 -9.34
CA ARG A 81 0.81 8.98 -9.10
C ARG A 81 0.50 9.74 -7.81
N LEU A 82 1.51 10.34 -7.18
CA LEU A 82 1.33 11.05 -5.90
C LEU A 82 0.26 12.15 -5.99
N LYS A 83 0.32 12.97 -7.04
CA LYS A 83 -0.66 14.04 -7.27
C LYS A 83 -2.08 13.50 -7.35
N GLU A 84 -2.31 12.48 -8.18
CA GLU A 84 -3.62 11.83 -8.33
C GLU A 84 -4.12 11.26 -7.00
N VAL A 85 -3.23 10.57 -6.27
CA VAL A 85 -3.58 9.98 -4.97
C VAL A 85 -4.00 11.06 -3.97
N GLN A 86 -3.25 12.15 -3.87
CA GLN A 86 -3.59 13.25 -2.97
C GLN A 86 -4.94 13.88 -3.32
N GLU A 87 -5.20 14.19 -4.59
CA GLU A 87 -6.48 14.74 -5.04
C GLU A 87 -7.65 13.83 -4.69
N ARG A 88 -7.51 12.50 -4.90
CA ARG A 88 -8.54 11.52 -4.59
C ARG A 88 -8.76 11.36 -3.08
N LEU A 89 -7.70 11.34 -2.30
CA LEU A 89 -7.80 11.29 -0.84
C LEU A 89 -8.58 12.52 -0.30
N TRP A 90 -8.26 13.73 -0.77
CA TRP A 90 -8.97 14.94 -0.39
C TRP A 90 -10.46 14.88 -0.77
N PHE A 91 -10.77 14.42 -1.99
CA PHE A 91 -12.16 14.24 -2.44
C PHE A 91 -12.95 13.32 -1.51
N HIS A 92 -12.32 12.24 -1.04
CA HIS A 92 -12.94 11.29 -0.11
C HIS A 92 -12.89 11.71 1.36
N LYS A 93 -12.42 12.92 1.69
CA LYS A 93 -12.22 13.41 3.06
C LYS A 93 -11.30 12.50 3.90
N LEU A 94 -10.33 11.91 3.24
CA LEU A 94 -9.18 11.23 3.82
C LEU A 94 -8.00 12.20 3.71
N PHE A 95 -7.66 12.88 4.80
CA PHE A 95 -6.65 13.94 4.75
C PHE A 95 -5.27 13.36 5.04
N PRO A 96 -4.30 13.52 4.10
CA PRO A 96 -2.94 13.08 4.32
C PRO A 96 -2.35 13.67 5.61
N SER A 97 -1.78 12.81 6.45
CA SER A 97 -1.12 13.21 7.69
C SER A 97 0.38 12.93 7.64
N ARG A 98 0.79 11.93 6.84
CA ARG A 98 2.19 11.51 6.76
C ARG A 98 2.50 10.88 5.41
N ILE A 99 3.65 11.24 4.84
CA ILE A 99 4.18 10.65 3.61
C ILE A 99 5.63 10.24 3.84
N ARG A 100 5.99 9.05 3.35
CA ARG A 100 7.36 8.57 3.35
C ARG A 100 7.71 7.94 2.02
N PHE A 101 8.82 8.36 1.42
CA PHE A 101 9.34 7.77 0.19
C PHE A 101 10.25 6.58 0.49
N VAL A 102 10.13 5.52 -0.32
CA VAL A 102 10.95 4.31 -0.20
C VAL A 102 11.80 4.15 -1.45
N HIS A 103 13.09 4.10 -1.25
CA HIS A 103 14.11 3.97 -2.27
C HIS A 103 14.78 2.60 -2.17
N GLY A 104 15.25 2.06 -3.30
CA GLY A 104 16.07 0.85 -3.29
C GLY A 104 17.39 1.08 -2.57
N SER A 105 18.10 2.16 -2.93
CA SER A 105 19.37 2.62 -2.31
C SER A 105 19.42 4.16 -2.30
N ARG A 106 20.48 4.75 -1.73
CA ARG A 106 20.66 6.21 -1.65
C ARG A 106 20.62 6.91 -3.00
N ASN A 107 21.20 6.27 -4.01
CA ASN A 107 21.35 6.85 -5.35
C ASN A 107 20.20 6.45 -6.29
N ALA A 108 19.23 5.67 -5.82
CA ALA A 108 18.08 5.24 -6.60
C ALA A 108 16.89 6.20 -6.40
N GLU A 109 16.09 6.38 -7.44
CA GLU A 109 14.81 7.07 -7.31
C GLU A 109 13.85 6.32 -6.38
N ALA A 110 12.89 7.05 -5.81
CA ALA A 110 11.84 6.43 -5.02
C ALA A 110 11.01 5.46 -5.88
N ARG A 111 10.81 4.24 -5.40
CA ARG A 111 10.00 3.21 -6.09
C ARG A 111 8.55 3.23 -5.65
N ILE A 112 8.32 3.51 -4.39
CA ILE A 112 6.99 3.66 -3.81
C ILE A 112 7.01 4.82 -2.81
N PHE A 113 5.84 5.36 -2.50
CA PHE A 113 5.63 6.15 -1.30
C PHE A 113 4.59 5.46 -0.42
N LEU A 114 4.76 5.63 0.87
CA LEU A 114 3.80 5.26 1.89
C LEU A 114 3.04 6.53 2.27
N ILE A 115 1.72 6.47 2.32
CA ILE A 115 0.88 7.58 2.73
C ILE A 115 -0.09 7.14 3.81
N GLU A 116 -0.15 7.90 4.87
CA GLU A 116 -1.18 7.80 5.89
C GLU A 116 -2.13 8.99 5.76
N SER A 117 -3.42 8.71 5.87
CA SER A 117 -4.48 9.72 5.79
C SER A 117 -5.50 9.48 6.88
N VAL A 118 -6.06 10.54 7.44
CA VAL A 118 -7.04 10.44 8.53
C VAL A 118 -8.42 10.86 8.05
N LYS A 119 -9.43 10.03 8.36
CA LYS A 119 -10.81 10.29 7.96
C LYS A 119 -11.40 11.48 8.70
N ASN A 120 -11.91 12.45 7.94
CA ASN A 120 -12.61 13.65 8.42
C ASN A 120 -11.81 14.54 9.39
N LYS A 121 -10.49 14.37 9.49
CA LYS A 121 -9.62 15.18 10.35
C LYS A 121 -8.47 15.77 9.52
N LYS A 122 -8.54 17.05 9.23
CA LYS A 122 -7.43 17.79 8.62
C LYS A 122 -6.28 17.93 9.62
N SER A 123 -5.07 17.73 9.13
CA SER A 123 -3.81 17.92 9.86
C SER A 123 -2.73 18.41 8.89
N GLU A 124 -1.65 18.93 9.40
CA GLU A 124 -0.45 19.13 8.62
C GLU A 124 0.09 17.78 8.16
N CYS A 125 0.54 17.73 6.91
CA CYS A 125 1.12 16.51 6.35
C CYS A 125 2.63 16.51 6.56
N VAL A 126 3.12 15.61 7.38
CA VAL A 126 4.57 15.44 7.61
C VAL A 126 5.19 14.61 6.49
N ILE A 127 6.26 15.12 5.88
CA ILE A 127 7.10 14.34 4.98
C ILE A 127 8.27 13.80 5.80
N GLU A 128 8.30 12.48 5.98
CA GLU A 128 9.34 11.80 6.74
C GLU A 128 10.63 11.65 5.93
N SER A 129 11.73 11.43 6.63
CA SER A 129 12.99 11.05 6.00
C SER A 129 12.80 9.79 5.14
N PRO A 130 13.41 9.71 3.96
CA PRO A 130 13.24 8.57 3.08
C PRO A 130 13.72 7.26 3.73
N LEU A 131 13.05 6.16 3.38
CA LEU A 131 13.50 4.82 3.72
C LEU A 131 14.37 4.27 2.58
N PHE A 132 15.60 3.91 2.88
CA PHE A 132 16.48 3.18 1.96
C PHE A 132 16.45 1.70 2.32
N VAL A 133 16.12 0.84 1.34
CA VAL A 133 16.01 -0.60 1.58
C VAL A 133 17.38 -1.24 1.72
N TYR A 134 18.31 -0.86 0.84
CA TYR A 134 19.66 -1.45 0.77
C TYR A 134 20.75 -0.41 0.99
N ASN A 135 21.84 -0.87 1.57
CA ASN A 135 23.13 -0.19 1.59
C ASN A 135 23.80 -0.28 0.21
N GLU A 136 24.93 0.40 0.03
CA GLU A 136 25.71 0.38 -1.23
C GLU A 136 26.30 -1.01 -1.55
N ASP A 137 26.56 -1.82 -0.55
CA ASP A 137 27.04 -3.20 -0.66
C ASP A 137 25.94 -4.23 -0.95
N GLY A 138 24.68 -3.79 -1.09
CA GLY A 138 23.53 -4.64 -1.34
C GLY A 138 22.92 -5.31 -0.10
N SER A 139 23.50 -5.12 1.07
CA SER A 139 22.89 -5.55 2.34
C SER A 139 21.68 -4.71 2.70
N TYR A 140 20.80 -5.20 3.59
CA TYR A 140 19.71 -4.38 4.11
C TYR A 140 20.23 -3.22 4.94
N SER A 141 19.58 -2.07 4.84
CA SER A 141 19.84 -0.94 5.72
C SER A 141 19.51 -1.30 7.18
N LYS A 142 20.17 -0.63 8.12
CA LYS A 142 19.89 -0.82 9.56
C LYS A 142 18.40 -0.60 9.90
N GLU A 143 17.72 0.26 9.17
CA GLU A 143 16.30 0.50 9.39
C GLU A 143 15.45 -0.67 8.87
N MET A 144 15.77 -1.21 7.71
CA MET A 144 15.10 -2.41 7.19
C MET A 144 15.33 -3.63 8.05
N GLU A 145 16.55 -3.80 8.59
CA GLU A 145 16.84 -4.87 9.57
C GLU A 145 15.94 -4.76 10.80
N LYS A 146 15.73 -3.54 11.34
CA LYS A 146 14.83 -3.31 12.46
C LYS A 146 13.37 -3.63 12.10
N VAL A 147 12.93 -3.25 10.90
CA VAL A 147 11.58 -3.57 10.41
C VAL A 147 11.39 -5.09 10.38
N TYR A 148 12.33 -5.84 9.79
CA TYR A 148 12.25 -7.32 9.76
C TYR A 148 12.32 -7.96 11.14
N ALA A 149 13.19 -7.46 12.01
CA ALA A 149 13.31 -7.96 13.38
C ALA A 149 12.01 -7.75 14.19
N SER A 150 11.30 -6.65 13.96
CA SER A 150 10.04 -6.35 14.65
C SER A 150 8.91 -7.34 14.32
N PHE A 151 9.00 -8.05 13.20
CA PHE A 151 8.03 -9.08 12.81
C PHE A 151 8.41 -10.49 13.26
N ASN A 152 9.47 -10.67 14.10
CA ASN A 152 9.99 -11.98 14.48
C ASN A 152 10.29 -12.89 13.27
N TYR A 153 10.70 -12.29 12.15
CA TYR A 153 11.10 -13.03 10.98
C TYR A 153 12.49 -13.60 11.25
N SER A 154 12.55 -14.79 11.91
CA SER A 154 13.77 -15.56 11.88
C SER A 154 14.07 -15.90 10.44
N SER A 155 15.14 -15.32 9.90
CA SER A 155 15.65 -15.56 8.56
C SER A 155 15.90 -17.06 8.40
N ARG A 156 14.94 -17.79 7.83
CA ARG A 156 15.23 -19.07 7.21
C ARG A 156 16.05 -18.76 5.97
N SER A 157 17.36 -18.88 6.08
CA SER A 157 18.29 -18.89 5.00
C SER A 157 17.82 -19.92 3.96
N HIS A 158 17.24 -19.44 2.87
CA HIS A 158 17.02 -20.26 1.68
C HIS A 158 18.38 -20.41 1.01
N HIS A 159 19.08 -21.52 1.34
CA HIS A 159 20.10 -22.05 0.47
C HIS A 159 19.40 -22.49 -0.83
N ILE A 160 19.44 -21.64 -1.84
CA ILE A 160 19.21 -22.06 -3.22
C ILE A 160 20.46 -22.88 -3.58
N LYS A 161 20.33 -24.20 -3.52
CA LYS A 161 21.29 -25.09 -4.18
C LYS A 161 21.03 -24.98 -5.68
N GLU A 162 21.95 -24.33 -6.38
CA GLU A 162 22.07 -24.49 -7.83
C GLU A 162 22.31 -25.98 -8.15
N LYS A 163 21.50 -26.49 -9.04
CA LYS A 163 21.78 -27.67 -9.85
C LYS A 163 21.53 -27.33 -11.28
#